data_524c7b146bf5d9ea564badd5a4306fb3
#
_entry.id   524c7b146bf5d9ea564badd5a4306fb3
#
_cell.length_a   1.000
_cell.length_b   1.000
_cell.length_c   1.000
_cell.angle_alpha   90.00
_cell.angle_beta   90.00
_cell.angle_gamma   90.00
#
_symmetry.space_group_name_H-M   'P 1'
#
loop_
_entity.id
_entity.type
_entity.pdbx_description
1 polymer ?
#
loop_
_entity_poly.entity_id
_entity_poly.type
_entity_poly.pdbx_seq_one_letter_code
_entity_poly.pdbx_strand_id
1 'polypeptide(L)'
;LSPLRKYEITGPDAEALMQLCVTRNMKKLSIGQVVYTAMCYEHGGMVDDGTVFRLDQNNFRWVGGCGTSGLWLREQAETRGMNVWVRSSTDQLHNVAVQGPRSRDILREIIWTKPERPTVEELGVFRFTVGRIGDFHGPAVVVSRTGYTGELGYEVFCHPKDAKAVFDAIWEAGQPHGLTPFGLAALDMVRIE
;
A
#
# COMPACT_ATOMS: atom_id res chain seq x y z
N LEU A 1 -6.01 -1.62 8.58
CA LEU A 1 -4.81 -2.34 8.08
C LEU A 1 -3.46 -1.77 8.60
N SER A 2 -3.49 -0.76 9.49
CA SER A 2 -2.28 -0.13 10.05
C SER A 2 -1.27 -1.11 10.67
N PRO A 3 -1.65 -2.23 11.32
CA PRO A 3 -0.71 -3.20 11.88
C PRO A 3 0.11 -3.97 10.85
N LEU A 4 -0.29 -4.02 9.59
CA LEU A 4 0.53 -4.66 8.53
C LEU A 4 1.94 -4.06 8.52
N ARG A 5 2.93 -4.91 8.37
CA ARG A 5 4.33 -4.50 8.33
C ARG A 5 4.63 -3.76 7.03
N LYS A 6 5.29 -2.63 7.17
CA LYS A 6 5.67 -1.78 6.04
C LYS A 6 7.17 -1.54 6.09
N TYR A 7 7.83 -1.77 4.96
CA TYR A 7 9.25 -1.53 4.81
C TYR A 7 9.50 -0.69 3.57
N GLU A 8 10.32 0.34 3.72
CA GLU A 8 10.85 1.13 2.61
C GLU A 8 12.19 0.54 2.18
N ILE A 9 12.30 0.24 0.90
CA ILE A 9 13.50 -0.33 0.26
C ILE A 9 14.01 0.73 -0.72
N THR A 10 15.12 1.38 -0.36
CA THR A 10 15.64 2.54 -1.11
C THR A 10 17.12 2.38 -1.40
N GLY A 11 17.55 2.83 -2.57
CA GLY A 11 18.95 2.82 -2.98
C GLY A 11 19.16 2.26 -4.38
N PRO A 12 20.38 2.39 -4.92
CA PRO A 12 20.70 1.96 -6.29
C PRO A 12 20.33 0.50 -6.57
N ASP A 13 20.48 -0.39 -5.58
CA ASP A 13 20.21 -1.82 -5.72
C ASP A 13 18.81 -2.24 -5.24
N ALA A 14 17.90 -1.28 -4.99
CA ALA A 14 16.56 -1.58 -4.48
C ALA A 14 15.75 -2.50 -5.43
N GLU A 15 15.80 -2.25 -6.74
CA GLU A 15 15.13 -3.11 -7.73
C GLU A 15 15.76 -4.51 -7.74
N ALA A 16 17.09 -4.60 -7.68
CA ALA A 16 17.81 -5.88 -7.70
C ALA A 16 17.48 -6.71 -6.44
N LEU A 17 17.44 -6.09 -5.27
CA LEU A 17 17.06 -6.76 -4.02
C LEU A 17 15.61 -7.26 -4.08
N MET A 18 14.68 -6.42 -4.50
CA MET A 18 13.28 -6.82 -4.63
C MET A 18 13.11 -7.93 -5.67
N GLN A 19 13.80 -7.84 -6.83
CA GLN A 19 13.78 -8.89 -7.86
C GLN A 19 14.32 -10.24 -7.34
N LEU A 20 15.28 -10.22 -6.42
CA LEU A 20 15.84 -11.41 -5.81
C LEU A 20 14.87 -12.07 -4.83
N CYS A 21 14.20 -11.27 -4.00
CA CYS A 21 13.47 -11.76 -2.84
C CYS A 21 12.01 -12.12 -3.11
N VAL A 22 11.42 -11.63 -4.21
CA VAL A 22 9.99 -11.86 -4.52
C VAL A 22 9.80 -12.63 -5.83
N THR A 23 8.67 -13.31 -5.96
CA THR A 23 8.39 -14.20 -7.09
C THR A 23 7.92 -13.46 -8.36
N ARG A 24 7.49 -12.19 -8.23
CA ARG A 24 7.11 -11.35 -9.38
C ARG A 24 8.30 -10.65 -9.99
N ASN A 25 8.21 -10.39 -11.29
CA ASN A 25 9.26 -9.67 -12.02
C ASN A 25 9.20 -8.16 -11.75
N MET A 26 10.08 -7.66 -10.89
CA MET A 26 10.15 -6.25 -10.49
C MET A 26 10.59 -5.31 -11.61
N LYS A 27 11.34 -5.80 -12.57
CA LYS A 27 11.75 -5.02 -13.76
C LYS A 27 10.57 -4.62 -14.65
N LYS A 28 9.44 -5.33 -14.55
CA LYS A 28 8.18 -5.01 -15.27
C LYS A 28 7.24 -4.13 -14.46
N LEU A 29 7.55 -3.85 -13.19
CA LEU A 29 6.72 -3.02 -12.34
C LEU A 29 6.99 -1.54 -12.64
N SER A 30 6.00 -0.79 -13.09
CA SER A 30 6.12 0.64 -13.39
C SER A 30 6.03 1.49 -12.11
N ILE A 31 6.61 2.69 -12.11
CA ILE A 31 6.37 3.69 -11.07
C ILE A 31 4.86 3.97 -10.99
N GLY A 32 4.32 4.06 -9.77
CA GLY A 32 2.89 4.20 -9.54
C GLY A 32 2.09 2.89 -9.57
N GLN A 33 2.77 1.77 -9.78
CA GLN A 33 2.16 0.43 -9.79
C GLN A 33 2.38 -0.30 -8.48
N VAL A 34 1.42 -1.16 -8.16
CA VAL A 34 1.46 -2.12 -7.07
C VAL A 34 1.41 -3.53 -7.65
N VAL A 35 1.98 -4.50 -6.96
CA VAL A 35 1.82 -5.92 -7.30
C VAL A 35 1.74 -6.76 -6.03
N TYR A 36 0.83 -7.73 -6.02
CA TYR A 36 0.80 -8.77 -5.00
C TYR A 36 1.79 -9.88 -5.37
N THR A 37 2.59 -10.34 -4.40
CA THR A 37 3.65 -11.33 -4.62
C THR A 37 4.00 -12.08 -3.34
N ALA A 38 4.52 -13.28 -3.48
CA ALA A 38 5.15 -14.00 -2.40
C ALA A 38 6.64 -13.64 -2.31
N MET A 39 7.16 -13.64 -1.09
CA MET A 39 8.58 -13.60 -0.74
C MET A 39 8.99 -14.98 -0.26
N CYS A 40 10.02 -15.57 -0.84
CA CYS A 40 10.39 -16.94 -0.58
C CYS A 40 11.86 -17.08 -0.17
N TYR A 41 12.13 -18.14 0.61
CA TYR A 41 13.46 -18.66 0.81
C TYR A 41 13.99 -19.36 -0.46
N GLU A 42 15.29 -19.63 -0.52
CA GLU A 42 15.93 -20.29 -1.66
C GLU A 42 15.36 -21.69 -1.97
N HIS A 43 14.89 -22.40 -0.95
CA HIS A 43 14.25 -23.73 -1.09
C HIS A 43 12.74 -23.64 -1.45
N GLY A 44 12.21 -22.44 -1.71
CA GLY A 44 10.81 -22.23 -2.12
C GLY A 44 9.81 -22.10 -0.97
N GLY A 45 10.22 -22.25 0.29
CA GLY A 45 9.37 -21.96 1.45
C GLY A 45 9.03 -20.47 1.50
N MET A 46 7.78 -20.15 1.83
CA MET A 46 7.32 -18.77 1.91
C MET A 46 7.83 -18.08 3.18
N VAL A 47 8.44 -16.92 3.04
CA VAL A 47 8.82 -16.02 4.13
C VAL A 47 7.62 -15.18 4.55
N ASP A 48 6.94 -14.60 3.56
CA ASP A 48 5.79 -13.72 3.71
C ASP A 48 5.09 -13.56 2.35
N ASP A 49 3.89 -13.01 2.36
CA ASP A 49 3.22 -12.55 1.16
C ASP A 49 2.69 -11.14 1.37
N GLY A 50 2.55 -10.38 0.29
CA GLY A 50 2.13 -9.00 0.41
C GLY A 50 2.17 -8.22 -0.88
N THR A 51 2.10 -6.91 -0.76
CA THR A 51 2.13 -6.00 -1.89
C THR A 51 3.43 -5.22 -1.96
N VAL A 52 3.95 -5.07 -3.18
CA VAL A 52 5.09 -4.21 -3.51
C VAL A 52 4.57 -3.00 -4.26
N PHE A 53 4.82 -1.82 -3.73
CA PHE A 53 4.61 -0.54 -4.39
C PHE A 53 5.91 -0.07 -5.01
N ARG A 54 5.90 0.34 -6.27
CA ARG A 54 7.02 1.05 -6.85
C ARG A 54 6.77 2.55 -6.76
N LEU A 55 7.38 3.18 -5.76
CA LEU A 55 7.19 4.60 -5.46
C LEU A 55 8.01 5.49 -6.38
N ASP A 56 9.22 5.03 -6.75
CA ASP A 56 10.13 5.69 -7.67
C ASP A 56 11.10 4.68 -8.29
N GLN A 57 12.02 5.12 -9.12
CA GLN A 57 13.01 4.27 -9.79
C GLN A 57 13.75 3.35 -8.80
N ASN A 58 14.24 3.90 -7.70
CA ASN A 58 15.02 3.23 -6.67
C ASN A 58 14.33 3.25 -5.30
N ASN A 59 12.99 3.28 -5.30
CA ASN A 59 12.20 3.33 -4.08
C ASN A 59 11.00 2.41 -4.17
N PHE A 60 11.00 1.38 -3.32
CA PHE A 60 9.92 0.41 -3.20
C PHE A 60 9.39 0.38 -1.77
N ARG A 61 8.12 0.03 -1.63
CA ARG A 61 7.51 -0.28 -0.35
C ARG A 61 6.96 -1.69 -0.36
N TRP A 62 7.36 -2.49 0.61
CA TRP A 62 6.74 -3.76 0.95
C TRP A 62 5.66 -3.55 2.00
N VAL A 63 4.49 -4.15 1.79
CA VAL A 63 3.42 -4.22 2.79
C VAL A 63 3.02 -5.69 2.93
N GLY A 64 3.28 -6.28 4.10
CA GLY A 64 3.04 -7.71 4.35
C GLY A 64 2.57 -7.99 5.76
N GLY A 65 2.31 -9.24 6.05
CA GLY A 65 1.78 -9.70 7.34
C GLY A 65 2.85 -9.99 8.39
N CYS A 66 4.05 -10.38 7.98
CA CYS A 66 5.08 -10.92 8.83
C CYS A 66 6.25 -9.95 9.10
N GLY A 67 6.73 -9.91 10.33
CA GLY A 67 7.91 -9.12 10.70
C GLY A 67 9.23 -9.67 10.14
N THR A 68 9.29 -10.95 9.77
CA THR A 68 10.50 -11.60 9.24
C THR A 68 10.85 -11.10 7.84
N SER A 69 9.91 -10.60 7.06
CA SER A 69 10.17 -10.08 5.71
C SER A 69 11.24 -8.97 5.69
N GLY A 70 11.17 -8.04 6.64
CA GLY A 70 12.18 -6.98 6.76
C GLY A 70 13.56 -7.46 7.19
N LEU A 71 13.63 -8.50 8.01
CA LEU A 71 14.88 -9.15 8.41
C LEU A 71 15.50 -9.87 7.22
N TRP A 72 14.68 -10.65 6.51
CA TRP A 72 15.11 -11.37 5.31
C TRP A 72 15.66 -10.42 4.24
N LEU A 73 14.97 -9.32 3.96
CA LEU A 73 15.45 -8.32 3.00
C LEU A 73 16.80 -7.72 3.39
N ARG A 74 17.03 -7.42 4.67
CA ARG A 74 18.32 -6.92 5.16
C ARG A 74 19.43 -7.97 5.03
N GLU A 75 19.16 -9.20 5.46
CA GLU A 75 20.11 -10.31 5.37
C GLU A 75 20.55 -10.55 3.91
N GLN A 76 19.60 -10.55 2.98
CA GLN A 76 19.90 -10.73 1.57
C GLN A 76 20.75 -9.57 1.01
N ALA A 77 20.44 -8.34 1.43
CA ALA A 77 21.20 -7.16 1.03
C ALA A 77 22.65 -7.18 1.59
N GLU A 78 22.79 -7.46 2.88
CA GLU A 78 24.09 -7.51 3.56
C GLU A 78 24.99 -8.64 3.01
N THR A 79 24.45 -9.85 2.88
CA THR A 79 25.19 -11.01 2.39
C THR A 79 25.75 -10.79 0.96
N ARG A 80 25.08 -9.95 0.17
CA ARG A 80 25.46 -9.68 -1.23
C ARG A 80 26.15 -8.33 -1.42
N GLY A 81 26.38 -7.58 -0.34
CA GLY A 81 27.02 -6.26 -0.40
C GLY A 81 26.24 -5.23 -1.22
N MET A 82 24.91 -5.31 -1.21
CA MET A 82 24.06 -4.42 -2.00
C MET A 82 23.97 -3.02 -1.38
N ASN A 83 24.02 -2.01 -2.23
CA ASN A 83 23.85 -0.60 -1.85
C ASN A 83 22.34 -0.25 -1.74
N VAL A 84 21.74 -0.65 -0.65
CA VAL A 84 20.30 -0.49 -0.39
C VAL A 84 20.03 -0.34 1.10
N TRP A 85 19.02 0.47 1.44
CA TRP A 85 18.51 0.61 2.81
C TRP A 85 17.13 -0.02 2.93
N VAL A 86 16.94 -0.82 3.96
CA VAL A 86 15.65 -1.41 4.33
C VAL A 86 15.23 -0.86 5.68
N ARG A 87 14.23 0.00 5.69
CA ARG A 87 13.71 0.67 6.89
C ARG A 87 12.28 0.30 7.16
N SER A 88 11.93 0.04 8.43
CA SER A 88 10.53 -0.10 8.83
C SER A 88 9.84 1.26 8.83
N SER A 89 8.70 1.34 8.17
CA SER A 89 7.77 2.48 8.20
C SER A 89 6.42 2.11 8.82
N THR A 90 6.32 0.96 9.47
CA THR A 90 5.08 0.42 10.05
C THR A 90 4.37 1.42 10.94
N ASP A 91 5.11 2.02 11.88
CA ASP A 91 4.54 2.97 12.85
C ASP A 91 4.46 4.42 12.31
N GLN A 92 4.94 4.64 11.08
CA GLN A 92 4.93 5.95 10.42
C GLN A 92 3.81 6.09 9.39
N LEU A 93 3.09 5.00 9.11
CA LEU A 93 2.03 4.97 8.11
C LEU A 93 0.80 4.23 8.64
N HIS A 94 -0.28 4.98 8.85
CA HIS A 94 -1.61 4.42 9.00
C HIS A 94 -2.17 3.99 7.64
N ASN A 95 -3.00 2.95 7.64
CA ASN A 95 -3.70 2.46 6.46
C ASN A 95 -5.16 2.20 6.80
N VAL A 96 -6.06 2.91 6.11
CA VAL A 96 -7.50 2.72 6.18
C VAL A 96 -7.96 2.06 4.88
N ALA A 97 -8.68 0.94 4.99
CA ALA A 97 -9.31 0.28 3.84
C ALA A 97 -10.73 0.82 3.65
N VAL A 98 -11.04 1.30 2.44
CA VAL A 98 -12.36 1.74 2.01
C VAL A 98 -12.78 0.82 0.87
N GLN A 99 -13.66 -0.13 1.17
CA GLN A 99 -13.97 -1.25 0.29
C GLN A 99 -15.46 -1.28 -0.06
N GLY A 100 -15.79 -1.86 -1.20
CA GLY A 100 -17.15 -1.99 -1.72
C GLY A 100 -17.45 -1.09 -2.92
N PRO A 101 -18.59 -1.29 -3.59
CA PRO A 101 -18.90 -0.64 -4.88
C PRO A 101 -19.00 0.89 -4.82
N ARG A 102 -19.27 1.46 -3.63
CA ARG A 102 -19.34 2.90 -3.41
C ARG A 102 -18.02 3.54 -2.98
N SER A 103 -16.97 2.77 -2.77
CA SER A 103 -15.67 3.27 -2.30
C SER A 103 -15.08 4.36 -3.19
N ARG A 104 -15.25 4.24 -4.52
CA ARG A 104 -14.81 5.26 -5.47
C ARG A 104 -15.60 6.55 -5.31
N ASP A 105 -16.92 6.46 -5.17
CA ASP A 105 -17.80 7.63 -5.04
C ASP A 105 -17.43 8.43 -3.80
N ILE A 106 -17.17 7.76 -2.69
CA ILE A 106 -16.74 8.38 -1.42
C ILE A 106 -15.39 9.08 -1.59
N LEU A 107 -14.39 8.39 -2.10
CA LEU A 107 -13.03 8.92 -2.12
C LEU A 107 -12.82 10.02 -3.16
N ARG A 108 -13.51 9.99 -4.31
CA ARG A 108 -13.41 11.05 -5.31
C ARG A 108 -13.92 12.41 -4.82
N GLU A 109 -14.82 12.42 -3.83
CA GLU A 109 -15.36 13.66 -3.26
C GLU A 109 -14.36 14.37 -2.35
N ILE A 110 -13.44 13.62 -1.74
CA ILE A 110 -12.55 14.13 -0.69
C ILE A 110 -11.06 14.07 -1.03
N ILE A 111 -10.67 13.39 -2.10
CA ILE A 111 -9.26 13.29 -2.49
C ILE A 111 -8.95 14.27 -3.62
N TRP A 112 -8.16 15.27 -3.29
CA TRP A 112 -7.55 16.17 -4.26
C TRP A 112 -6.21 15.60 -4.75
N THR A 113 -5.97 15.66 -6.05
CA THR A 113 -4.68 15.31 -6.67
C THR A 113 -4.16 16.46 -7.51
N LYS A 114 -2.84 16.54 -7.66
CA LYS A 114 -2.24 17.47 -8.62
C LYS A 114 -2.63 17.10 -10.05
N PRO A 115 -2.71 18.08 -10.98
CA PRO A 115 -3.09 17.81 -12.38
C PRO A 115 -2.26 16.74 -13.10
N GLU A 116 -0.99 16.56 -12.69
CA GLU A 116 -0.08 15.58 -13.29
C GLU A 116 -0.22 14.17 -12.68
N ARG A 117 -1.11 14.01 -11.71
CA ARG A 117 -1.35 12.73 -11.01
C ARG A 117 -2.73 12.19 -11.37
N PRO A 118 -2.87 10.86 -11.49
CA PRO A 118 -4.19 10.26 -11.66
C PRO A 118 -5.13 10.63 -10.51
N THR A 119 -6.37 10.95 -10.83
CA THR A 119 -7.45 11.08 -9.85
C THR A 119 -7.88 9.69 -9.34
N VAL A 120 -8.70 9.65 -8.29
CA VAL A 120 -9.29 8.40 -7.79
C VAL A 120 -10.10 7.68 -8.88
N GLU A 121 -10.78 8.43 -9.74
CA GLU A 121 -11.61 7.88 -10.83
C GLU A 121 -10.77 7.24 -11.93
N GLU A 122 -9.63 7.84 -12.26
CA GLU A 122 -8.71 7.35 -13.28
C GLU A 122 -7.82 6.20 -12.79
N LEU A 123 -7.81 5.96 -11.48
CA LEU A 123 -6.90 5.00 -10.88
C LEU A 123 -7.25 3.57 -11.29
N GLY A 124 -6.37 2.94 -12.05
CA GLY A 124 -6.49 1.52 -12.45
C GLY A 124 -6.27 0.56 -11.27
N VAL A 125 -6.67 -0.71 -11.45
CA VAL A 125 -6.43 -1.78 -10.47
C VAL A 125 -4.92 -1.94 -10.24
N PHE A 126 -4.52 -2.12 -8.99
CA PHE A 126 -3.11 -2.20 -8.58
C PHE A 126 -2.29 -0.98 -9.03
N ARG A 127 -2.91 0.20 -8.95
CA ARG A 127 -2.25 1.50 -9.12
C ARG A 127 -2.47 2.35 -7.88
N PHE A 128 -1.57 3.30 -7.65
CA PHE A 128 -1.70 4.26 -6.59
C PHE A 128 -1.42 5.68 -7.08
N THR A 129 -1.94 6.64 -6.36
CA THR A 129 -1.68 8.07 -6.54
C THR A 129 -1.35 8.73 -5.21
N VAL A 130 -0.71 9.88 -5.28
CA VAL A 130 -0.48 10.75 -4.12
C VAL A 130 -1.44 11.93 -4.21
N GLY A 131 -2.21 12.12 -3.17
CA GLY A 131 -3.19 13.18 -3.07
C GLY A 131 -3.21 13.83 -1.69
N ARG A 132 -4.25 14.60 -1.44
CA ARG A 132 -4.53 15.24 -0.16
C ARG A 132 -6.02 15.18 0.14
N ILE A 133 -6.37 15.23 1.41
CA ILE A 133 -7.78 15.34 1.84
C ILE A 133 -8.23 16.78 1.62
N GLY A 134 -9.36 16.95 0.91
CA GLY A 134 -10.01 18.23 0.65
C GLY A 134 -9.32 19.01 -0.46
N ASP A 135 -8.20 19.68 -0.16
CA ASP A 135 -7.49 20.56 -1.09
C ASP A 135 -5.97 20.47 -0.97
N PHE A 136 -5.27 21.39 -1.65
CA PHE A 136 -3.80 21.47 -1.65
C PHE A 136 -3.17 21.58 -0.26
N HIS A 137 -3.86 22.12 0.74
CA HIS A 137 -3.37 22.32 2.10
C HIS A 137 -3.72 21.17 3.05
N GLY A 138 -4.60 20.27 2.63
CA GLY A 138 -5.05 19.15 3.45
C GLY A 138 -3.99 18.10 3.73
N PRO A 139 -4.29 17.15 4.63
CA PRO A 139 -3.42 16.03 4.97
C PRO A 139 -2.98 15.24 3.73
N ALA A 140 -1.68 14.95 3.62
CA ALA A 140 -1.15 14.16 2.52
C ALA A 140 -1.53 12.68 2.67
N VAL A 141 -1.96 12.08 1.57
CA VAL A 141 -2.33 10.67 1.50
C VAL A 141 -1.75 9.97 0.26
N VAL A 142 -1.51 8.68 0.38
CA VAL A 142 -1.31 7.80 -0.76
C VAL A 142 -2.57 6.95 -0.88
N VAL A 143 -3.21 6.99 -2.05
CA VAL A 143 -4.42 6.22 -2.33
C VAL A 143 -4.08 5.13 -3.33
N SER A 144 -4.27 3.89 -2.93
CA SER A 144 -4.02 2.71 -3.76
C SER A 144 -5.34 2.01 -4.08
N ARG A 145 -5.55 1.66 -5.34
CA ARG A 145 -6.67 0.81 -5.74
C ARG A 145 -6.30 -0.66 -5.51
N THR A 146 -6.24 -1.01 -4.25
CA THR A 146 -5.96 -2.33 -3.70
C THR A 146 -6.95 -2.64 -2.59
N GLY A 147 -7.06 -3.92 -2.23
CA GLY A 147 -7.94 -4.39 -1.17
C GLY A 147 -7.85 -5.89 -1.01
N TYR A 148 -8.54 -6.43 -0.02
CA TYR A 148 -8.56 -7.84 0.31
C TYR A 148 -10.00 -8.36 0.47
N THR A 149 -10.93 -7.85 -0.35
CA THR A 149 -12.36 -8.16 -0.26
C THR A 149 -12.94 -8.74 -1.54
N GLY A 150 -12.16 -8.82 -2.63
CA GLY A 150 -12.67 -9.17 -3.95
C GLY A 150 -13.48 -8.06 -4.64
N GLU A 151 -13.89 -7.06 -3.89
CA GLU A 151 -14.68 -5.93 -4.35
C GLU A 151 -13.83 -4.75 -4.84
N LEU A 152 -14.48 -3.78 -5.50
CA LEU A 152 -13.89 -2.47 -5.72
C LEU A 152 -13.48 -1.87 -4.38
N GLY A 153 -12.25 -1.45 -4.26
CA GLY A 153 -11.76 -0.92 -3.01
C GLY A 153 -10.45 -0.15 -3.14
N TYR A 154 -10.17 0.60 -2.09
CA TYR A 154 -8.99 1.42 -1.98
C TYR A 154 -8.39 1.29 -0.59
N GLU A 155 -7.09 1.50 -0.52
CA GLU A 155 -6.33 1.66 0.72
C GLU A 155 -5.77 3.07 0.76
N VAL A 156 -6.03 3.77 1.86
CA VAL A 156 -5.60 5.15 2.07
C VAL A 156 -4.53 5.17 3.16
N PHE A 157 -3.31 5.51 2.76
CA PHE A 157 -2.16 5.61 3.67
C PHE A 157 -1.94 7.07 4.05
N CYS A 158 -1.71 7.34 5.32
CA CYS A 158 -1.42 8.67 5.83
C CYS A 158 -0.41 8.63 6.98
N HIS A 159 0.13 9.78 7.34
CA HIS A 159 0.97 9.91 8.53
C HIS A 159 0.10 9.77 9.79
N PRO A 160 0.59 9.14 10.88
CA PRO A 160 -0.17 8.93 12.12
C PRO A 160 -0.80 10.19 12.71
N LYS A 161 -0.10 11.33 12.64
CA LYS A 161 -0.64 12.62 13.14
C LYS A 161 -1.93 13.06 12.44
N ASP A 162 -2.13 12.62 11.18
CA ASP A 162 -3.26 13.00 10.34
C ASP A 162 -4.34 11.91 10.32
N ALA A 163 -4.11 10.77 10.99
CA ALA A 163 -4.95 9.59 10.88
C ALA A 163 -6.41 9.85 11.27
N LYS A 164 -6.62 10.62 12.36
CA LYS A 164 -7.97 10.98 12.79
C LYS A 164 -8.68 11.85 11.74
N ALA A 165 -8.02 12.89 11.26
CA ALA A 165 -8.61 13.79 10.26
C ALA A 165 -8.95 13.08 8.95
N VAL A 166 -8.07 12.17 8.50
CA VAL A 166 -8.30 11.34 7.31
C VAL A 166 -9.47 10.38 7.53
N PHE A 167 -9.55 9.73 8.69
CA PHE A 167 -10.65 8.83 9.03
C PHE A 167 -11.99 9.58 9.08
N ASP A 168 -12.03 10.72 9.77
CA ASP A 168 -13.25 11.53 9.92
C ASP A 168 -13.76 12.00 8.55
N ALA A 169 -12.86 12.48 7.67
CA ALA A 169 -13.24 12.90 6.33
C ALA A 169 -13.83 11.75 5.49
N ILE A 170 -13.22 10.56 5.56
CA ILE A 170 -13.75 9.35 4.89
C ILE A 170 -15.11 8.96 5.48
N TRP A 171 -15.23 9.00 6.81
CA TRP A 171 -16.45 8.65 7.53
C TRP A 171 -17.60 9.60 7.17
N GLU A 172 -17.36 10.90 7.21
CA GLU A 172 -18.36 11.93 6.88
C GLU A 172 -18.83 11.81 5.42
N ALA A 173 -17.91 11.73 4.47
CA ALA A 173 -18.23 11.55 3.06
C ALA A 173 -18.94 10.21 2.78
N GLY A 174 -18.68 9.20 3.59
CA GLY A 174 -19.26 7.87 3.44
C GLY A 174 -20.71 7.73 3.93
N GLN A 175 -21.18 8.62 4.83
CA GLN A 175 -22.52 8.51 5.42
C GLN A 175 -23.64 8.49 4.37
N PRO A 176 -23.67 9.40 3.39
CA PRO A 176 -24.69 9.38 2.33
C PRO A 176 -24.64 8.12 1.46
N HIS A 177 -23.50 7.45 1.42
CA HIS A 177 -23.27 6.22 0.65
C HIS A 177 -23.51 4.93 1.45
N GLY A 178 -23.91 5.03 2.72
CA GLY A 178 -24.14 3.89 3.60
C GLY A 178 -22.86 3.20 4.09
N LEU A 179 -21.76 3.96 4.20
CA LEU A 179 -20.50 3.45 4.74
C LEU A 179 -20.71 2.89 6.16
N THR A 180 -20.22 1.67 6.38
CA THR A 180 -20.30 0.97 7.66
C THR A 180 -18.91 0.48 8.08
N PRO A 181 -18.51 0.65 9.34
CA PRO A 181 -17.26 0.11 9.82
C PRO A 181 -17.35 -1.41 9.93
N PHE A 182 -16.29 -2.11 9.58
CA PHE A 182 -16.20 -3.56 9.74
C PHE A 182 -14.84 -3.99 10.31
N GLY A 183 -14.85 -5.09 11.05
CA GLY A 183 -13.66 -5.64 11.71
C GLY A 183 -12.98 -6.73 10.89
N LEU A 184 -11.85 -7.25 11.41
CA LEU A 184 -11.06 -8.30 10.78
C LEU A 184 -11.83 -9.59 10.53
N ALA A 185 -12.73 -9.98 11.45
CA ALA A 185 -13.54 -11.20 11.27
C ALA A 185 -14.48 -11.08 10.06
N ALA A 186 -15.08 -9.92 9.84
CA ALA A 186 -15.89 -9.66 8.65
C ALA A 186 -15.03 -9.63 7.38
N LEU A 187 -13.82 -9.03 7.44
CA LEU A 187 -12.87 -9.06 6.34
C LEU A 187 -12.49 -10.48 5.94
N ASP A 188 -12.22 -11.35 6.94
CA ASP A 188 -11.88 -12.76 6.70
C ASP A 188 -13.01 -13.54 6.04
N MET A 189 -14.26 -13.18 6.28
CA MET A 189 -15.42 -13.77 5.61
C MET A 189 -15.53 -13.30 4.17
N VAL A 190 -15.45 -11.99 3.94
CA VAL A 190 -15.61 -11.37 2.61
C VAL A 190 -14.50 -11.81 1.64
N ARG A 191 -13.26 -11.97 2.12
CA ARG A 191 -12.15 -12.39 1.24
C ARG A 191 -12.27 -13.82 0.69
N ILE A 192 -13.11 -14.66 1.31
CA ILE A 192 -13.29 -16.06 0.90
C ILE A 192 -14.29 -16.15 -0.26
N GLU A 193 -15.24 -15.24 -0.34
CA GLU A 193 -16.24 -15.18 -1.41
C GLU A 193 -15.63 -14.71 -2.74
#